data_ea94d2b7523eb228eb2b80223b56dcb3
#
_entry.id   ea94d2b7523eb228eb2b80223b56dcb3
#
_cell.length_a   1.000
_cell.length_b   1.000
_cell.length_c   1.000
_cell.angle_alpha   90.00
_cell.angle_beta   90.00
_cell.angle_gamma   90.00
#
_symmetry.space_group_name_H-M   'P 1'
#
loop_
_entity.id
_entity.type
_entity.pdbx_description
1 polymer ?
#
loop_
_entity_poly.entity_id
_entity_poly.type
_entity_poly.pdbx_seq_one_letter_code
_entity_poly.pdbx_strand_id
1 'polypeptide(L)'
;IIGVTDHYTYGYKDEASLFALSGVDDALLLEKTPCFIWSADLQPMKVDKTLNTSDLLPTMLNLLGVDSPYDYIGRDAFDPTYEGYALFSDGSWISGDIAYDAGTKRVLSITGGEAEASSETLDAMAQKVQQFVRINNLILDTDYYKDNTAAN
;
A
#
# COMPACT_ATOMS: atom_id res chain seq x y z
N ILE A 1 4.88 18.88 5.71
CA ILE A 1 4.23 18.04 6.75
C ILE A 1 3.71 16.80 6.06
N ILE A 2 3.98 15.64 6.64
CA ILE A 2 3.46 14.36 6.18
C ILE A 2 2.71 13.74 7.34
N GLY A 3 1.46 13.35 7.10
CA GLY A 3 0.63 12.63 8.05
C GLY A 3 0.27 11.27 7.49
N VAL A 4 0.67 10.23 8.20
CA VAL A 4 0.33 8.84 7.93
C VAL A 4 0.00 8.16 9.26
N THR A 5 -0.70 7.06 9.19
CA THR A 5 -0.89 6.17 10.34
C THR A 5 -0.19 4.85 10.07
N ASP A 6 0.28 4.22 11.12
CA ASP A 6 0.95 2.90 11.08
C ASP A 6 -0.06 1.74 11.14
N HIS A 7 -1.29 2.02 11.59
CA HIS A 7 -2.37 1.03 11.69
C HIS A 7 -3.75 1.73 11.79
N TYR A 8 -4.82 0.96 11.67
CA TYR A 8 -6.18 1.44 11.96
C TYR A 8 -6.40 1.70 13.45
N THR A 9 -7.52 2.32 13.81
CA THR A 9 -7.82 2.73 15.19
C THR A 9 -8.10 1.52 16.09
N TYR A 10 -7.29 1.31 17.11
CA TYR A 10 -7.49 0.31 18.16
C TYR A 10 -8.36 0.83 19.31
N GLY A 11 -8.81 -0.07 20.15
CA GLY A 11 -9.49 0.27 21.42
C GLY A 11 -11.01 0.40 21.33
N TYR A 12 -11.62 -0.01 20.24
CA TYR A 12 -13.06 -0.16 20.16
C TYR A 12 -13.53 -1.38 20.97
N LYS A 13 -14.74 -1.27 21.53
CA LYS A 13 -15.31 -2.33 22.37
C LYS A 13 -15.61 -3.62 21.60
N ASP A 14 -15.93 -3.46 20.33
CA ASP A 14 -16.30 -4.54 19.44
C ASP A 14 -16.03 -4.16 17.98
N GLU A 15 -15.87 -5.16 17.15
CA GLU A 15 -15.59 -5.04 15.73
C GLU A 15 -16.73 -4.36 14.94
N ALA A 16 -17.98 -4.61 15.34
CA ALA A 16 -19.13 -4.01 14.69
C ALA A 16 -19.14 -2.48 14.82
N SER A 17 -18.73 -1.97 15.98
CA SER A 17 -18.57 -0.52 16.20
C SER A 17 -17.47 0.08 15.32
N LEU A 18 -16.38 -0.66 15.12
CA LEU A 18 -15.27 -0.25 14.26
C LEU A 18 -15.69 -0.23 12.78
N PHE A 19 -16.38 -1.25 12.30
CA PHE A 19 -16.96 -1.29 10.95
C PHE A 19 -17.93 -0.15 10.71
N ALA A 20 -18.83 0.11 11.65
CA ALA A 20 -19.80 1.20 11.54
C ALA A 20 -19.12 2.58 11.47
N LEU A 21 -18.03 2.79 12.21
CA LEU A 21 -17.27 4.03 12.17
C LEU A 21 -16.50 4.20 10.84
N SER A 22 -15.88 3.12 10.37
CA SER A 22 -15.04 3.12 9.16
C SER A 22 -15.86 3.09 7.87
N GLY A 23 -17.15 2.72 7.97
CA GLY A 23 -18.05 2.60 6.81
C GLY A 23 -17.71 1.41 5.91
N VAL A 24 -17.04 0.39 6.45
CA VAL A 24 -16.67 -0.84 5.75
C VAL A 24 -17.29 -2.04 6.44
N ASP A 25 -17.33 -3.18 5.78
CA ASP A 25 -17.95 -4.42 6.25
C ASP A 25 -17.00 -5.63 6.25
N ASP A 26 -15.72 -5.38 6.03
CA ASP A 26 -14.68 -6.41 5.99
C ASP A 26 -13.39 -5.96 6.68
N ALA A 27 -12.74 -6.88 7.37
CA ALA A 27 -11.54 -6.60 8.16
C ALA A 27 -10.36 -6.11 7.30
N LEU A 28 -10.20 -6.64 6.07
CA LEU A 28 -9.15 -6.19 5.15
C LEU A 28 -9.31 -4.71 4.78
N LEU A 29 -10.56 -4.24 4.65
CA LEU A 29 -10.84 -2.85 4.30
C LEU A 29 -10.61 -1.87 5.46
N LEU A 30 -10.52 -2.36 6.71
CA LEU A 30 -10.12 -1.54 7.87
C LEU A 30 -8.66 -1.09 7.79
N GLU A 31 -7.80 -1.82 7.07
CA GLU A 31 -6.38 -1.47 6.90
C GLU A 31 -6.18 -0.18 6.08
N LYS A 32 -7.24 0.35 5.48
CA LYS A 32 -7.19 1.62 4.77
C LYS A 32 -7.02 2.78 5.74
N THR A 33 -5.87 3.42 5.68
CA THR A 33 -5.52 4.56 6.52
C THR A 33 -5.32 5.84 5.69
N PRO A 34 -5.61 7.02 6.25
CA PRO A 34 -5.39 8.28 5.55
C PRO A 34 -3.89 8.57 5.42
N CYS A 35 -3.52 9.13 4.25
CA CYS A 35 -2.22 9.73 4.04
C CYS A 35 -2.41 11.13 3.45
N PHE A 36 -1.71 12.12 3.98
CA PHE A 36 -1.68 13.45 3.39
C PHE A 36 -0.27 14.05 3.43
N ILE A 37 0.05 14.82 2.40
CA ILE A 37 1.29 15.59 2.30
C ILE A 37 0.90 17.05 2.13
N TRP A 38 1.47 17.91 2.94
CA TRP A 38 1.27 19.35 2.87
C TRP A 38 2.61 20.10 2.76
N SER A 39 2.68 21.00 1.79
CA SER A 39 3.72 22.02 1.68
C SER A 39 3.08 23.35 1.24
N ALA A 40 3.68 24.46 1.60
CA ALA A 40 3.22 25.78 1.17
C ALA A 40 3.26 25.96 -0.35
N ASP A 41 4.13 25.22 -1.01
CA ASP A 41 4.39 25.33 -2.46
C ASP A 41 3.60 24.31 -3.30
N LEU A 42 2.93 23.35 -2.66
CA LEU A 42 2.12 22.35 -3.35
C LEU A 42 0.72 22.87 -3.63
N GLN A 43 0.28 22.71 -4.88
CA GLN A 43 -1.13 22.90 -5.21
C GLN A 43 -1.96 21.73 -4.68
N PRO A 44 -3.17 21.99 -4.15
CA PRO A 44 -4.05 20.93 -3.70
C PRO A 44 -4.35 19.94 -4.82
N MET A 45 -4.14 18.65 -4.54
CA MET A 45 -4.48 17.56 -5.45
C MET A 45 -4.91 16.34 -4.65
N LYS A 46 -5.65 15.45 -5.29
CA LYS A 46 -6.01 14.15 -4.75
C LYS A 46 -5.35 13.07 -5.58
N VAL A 47 -4.74 12.10 -4.93
CA VAL A 47 -4.20 10.89 -5.56
C VAL A 47 -5.19 9.76 -5.28
N ASP A 48 -5.88 9.32 -6.32
CA ASP A 48 -6.90 8.25 -6.25
C ASP A 48 -6.28 6.88 -6.60
N LYS A 49 -5.13 6.58 -6.00
CA LYS A 49 -4.46 5.28 -6.14
C LYS A 49 -4.41 4.60 -4.79
N THR A 50 -4.60 3.28 -4.78
CA THR A 50 -4.24 2.47 -3.63
C THR A 50 -2.71 2.42 -3.51
N LEU A 51 -2.20 2.70 -2.33
CA LEU A 51 -0.75 2.76 -2.09
C LEU A 51 -0.39 1.85 -0.91
N ASN A 52 0.82 1.31 -0.97
CA ASN A 52 1.48 0.70 0.18
C ASN A 52 2.25 1.75 0.98
N THR A 53 2.51 1.49 2.24
CA THR A 53 3.42 2.31 3.06
C THR A 53 4.83 2.42 2.46
N SER A 54 5.29 1.40 1.74
CA SER A 54 6.56 1.42 1.00
C SER A 54 6.63 2.47 -0.10
N ASP A 55 5.48 2.91 -0.64
CA ASP A 55 5.39 3.92 -1.70
C ASP A 55 5.64 5.34 -1.18
N LEU A 56 5.58 5.52 0.12
CA LEU A 56 5.71 6.84 0.73
C LEU A 56 7.09 7.45 0.51
N LEU A 57 8.16 6.68 0.71
CA LEU A 57 9.53 7.19 0.58
C LEU A 57 9.86 7.62 -0.86
N PRO A 58 9.69 6.81 -1.91
CA PRO A 58 9.94 7.26 -3.29
C PRO A 58 9.05 8.44 -3.69
N THR A 59 7.80 8.49 -3.23
CA THR A 59 6.91 9.64 -3.46
C THR A 59 7.46 10.92 -2.82
N MET A 60 7.98 10.84 -1.61
CA MET A 60 8.59 11.98 -0.93
C MET A 60 9.85 12.46 -1.61
N LEU A 61 10.72 11.55 -2.02
CA LEU A 61 11.96 11.88 -2.73
C LEU A 61 11.66 12.65 -4.02
N ASN A 62 10.67 12.19 -4.79
CA ASN A 62 10.21 12.91 -5.97
C ASN A 62 9.69 14.31 -5.64
N LEU A 63 8.82 14.45 -4.65
CA LEU A 63 8.27 15.76 -4.25
C LEU A 63 9.34 16.74 -3.74
N LEU A 64 10.41 16.23 -3.15
CA LEU A 64 11.51 17.03 -2.64
C LEU A 64 12.61 17.28 -3.68
N GLY A 65 12.52 16.66 -4.86
CA GLY A 65 13.54 16.72 -5.89
C GLY A 65 14.87 16.12 -5.45
N VAL A 66 14.81 15.07 -4.61
CA VAL A 66 16.00 14.41 -4.07
C VAL A 66 16.28 13.14 -4.89
N ASP A 67 17.41 13.14 -5.57
CA ASP A 67 17.92 11.93 -6.20
C ASP A 67 18.42 10.93 -5.16
N SER A 68 18.13 9.66 -5.37
CA SER A 68 18.58 8.58 -4.52
C SER A 68 19.35 7.53 -5.34
N PRO A 69 20.51 7.06 -4.85
CA PRO A 69 21.24 5.98 -5.50
C PRO A 69 20.63 4.60 -5.26
N TYR A 70 19.55 4.51 -4.47
CA TYR A 70 18.93 3.24 -4.09
C TYR A 70 17.68 2.95 -4.90
N ASP A 71 17.49 1.67 -5.21
CA ASP A 71 16.21 1.14 -5.66
C ASP A 71 15.31 0.86 -4.45
N TYR A 72 14.07 1.26 -4.53
CA TYR A 72 13.07 1.04 -3.49
C TYR A 72 12.05 -0.02 -3.93
N ILE A 73 11.55 -0.78 -2.98
CA ILE A 73 10.49 -1.77 -3.23
C ILE A 73 9.16 -1.07 -3.56
N GLY A 74 8.92 0.12 -2.98
CA GLY A 74 7.77 0.95 -3.28
C GLY A 74 7.95 1.76 -4.56
N ARG A 75 6.86 2.37 -5.00
CA ARG A 75 6.78 3.20 -6.21
C ARG A 75 6.32 4.62 -5.88
N ASP A 76 6.73 5.56 -6.69
CA ASP A 76 6.22 6.93 -6.60
C ASP A 76 4.74 7.00 -6.96
N ALA A 77 3.92 7.57 -6.08
CA ALA A 77 2.48 7.73 -6.28
C ALA A 77 2.15 8.62 -7.50
N PHE A 78 3.07 9.49 -7.90
CA PHE A 78 2.90 10.38 -9.06
C PHE A 78 3.37 9.77 -10.38
N ASP A 79 4.01 8.58 -10.36
CA ASP A 79 4.36 7.87 -11.59
C ASP A 79 3.08 7.51 -12.37
N PRO A 80 2.88 8.05 -13.59
CA PRO A 80 1.68 7.80 -14.37
C PRO A 80 1.55 6.35 -14.84
N THR A 81 2.63 5.58 -14.81
CA THR A 81 2.64 4.15 -15.16
C THR A 81 2.33 3.23 -13.98
N TYR A 82 2.28 3.79 -12.77
CA TYR A 82 1.95 3.05 -11.57
C TYR A 82 0.44 3.09 -11.30
N GLU A 83 -0.22 1.97 -11.47
CA GLU A 83 -1.67 1.86 -11.24
C GLU A 83 -2.05 1.91 -9.76
N GLY A 84 -1.11 1.57 -8.87
CA GLY A 84 -1.32 1.51 -7.43
C GLY A 84 -1.90 0.19 -6.95
N TYR A 85 -1.36 -0.30 -5.85
CA TYR A 85 -1.86 -1.48 -5.14
C TYR A 85 -1.33 -1.51 -3.71
N ALA A 86 -2.04 -2.21 -2.81
CA ALA A 86 -1.56 -2.59 -1.50
C ALA A 86 -1.40 -4.11 -1.44
N LEU A 87 -0.26 -4.58 -0.96
CA LEU A 87 0.08 -6.00 -0.84
C LEU A 87 0.30 -6.35 0.62
N PHE A 88 -0.25 -7.47 1.06
CA PHE A 88 -0.14 -7.96 2.43
C PHE A 88 0.64 -9.28 2.46
N SER A 89 1.36 -9.51 3.55
CA SER A 89 2.23 -10.69 3.70
C SER A 89 1.49 -12.02 3.79
N ASP A 90 0.20 -11.98 4.12
CA ASP A 90 -0.69 -13.15 4.17
C ASP A 90 -1.19 -13.60 2.79
N GLY A 91 -0.91 -12.82 1.74
CA GLY A 91 -1.35 -13.07 0.38
C GLY A 91 -2.54 -12.22 -0.06
N SER A 92 -3.12 -11.44 0.85
CA SER A 92 -4.18 -10.50 0.54
C SER A 92 -3.65 -9.30 -0.27
N TRP A 93 -4.53 -8.63 -1.01
CA TRP A 93 -4.16 -7.45 -1.78
C TRP A 93 -5.36 -6.55 -2.10
N ILE A 94 -5.07 -5.29 -2.40
CA ILE A 94 -6.05 -4.31 -2.89
C ILE A 94 -5.47 -3.67 -4.15
N SER A 95 -6.26 -3.60 -5.23
CA SER A 95 -5.86 -2.93 -6.47
C SER A 95 -7.09 -2.42 -7.22
N GLY A 96 -7.04 -1.16 -7.67
CA GLY A 96 -8.21 -0.51 -8.28
C GLY A 96 -9.42 -0.54 -7.34
N ASP A 97 -10.53 -1.04 -7.84
CA ASP A 97 -11.81 -1.08 -7.10
C ASP A 97 -12.05 -2.41 -6.37
N ILE A 98 -11.08 -3.31 -6.36
CA ILE A 98 -11.22 -4.64 -5.76
C ILE A 98 -10.15 -4.95 -4.72
N ALA A 99 -10.53 -5.78 -3.76
CA ALA A 99 -9.67 -6.36 -2.75
C ALA A 99 -9.83 -7.90 -2.77
N TYR A 100 -8.76 -8.61 -2.51
CA TYR A 100 -8.75 -10.05 -2.32
C TYR A 100 -8.29 -10.39 -0.93
N ASP A 101 -9.14 -11.07 -0.16
CA ASP A 101 -8.82 -11.62 1.14
C ASP A 101 -8.35 -13.07 0.97
N ALA A 102 -7.07 -13.32 1.23
CA ALA A 102 -6.46 -14.64 1.11
C ALA A 102 -6.94 -15.61 2.17
N GLY A 103 -7.34 -15.13 3.35
CA GLY A 103 -7.85 -15.95 4.46
C GLY A 103 -9.21 -16.57 4.14
N THR A 104 -10.12 -15.77 3.59
CA THR A 104 -11.48 -16.21 3.22
C THR A 104 -11.61 -16.59 1.74
N LYS A 105 -10.61 -16.27 0.91
CA LYS A 105 -10.60 -16.42 -0.56
C LYS A 105 -11.73 -15.67 -1.26
N ARG A 106 -12.13 -14.54 -0.69
CA ARG A 106 -13.18 -13.68 -1.25
C ARG A 106 -12.58 -12.52 -2.02
N VAL A 107 -13.28 -12.14 -3.08
CA VAL A 107 -13.05 -10.87 -3.78
C VAL A 107 -14.12 -9.89 -3.34
N LEU A 108 -13.68 -8.72 -2.93
CA LEU A 108 -14.51 -7.67 -2.35
C LEU A 108 -14.41 -6.39 -3.17
N SER A 109 -15.46 -5.59 -3.18
CA SER A 109 -15.36 -4.20 -3.62
C SER A 109 -14.74 -3.35 -2.50
N ILE A 110 -13.87 -2.41 -2.84
CA ILE A 110 -13.31 -1.45 -1.87
C ILE A 110 -14.36 -0.49 -1.28
N THR A 111 -15.57 -0.49 -1.82
CA THR A 111 -16.74 0.26 -1.32
C THR A 111 -17.69 -0.61 -0.51
N GLY A 112 -17.33 -1.88 -0.26
CA GLY A 112 -18.13 -2.87 0.44
C GLY A 112 -18.85 -3.82 -0.49
N GLY A 113 -19.14 -5.03 0.02
CA GLY A 113 -19.82 -6.10 -0.69
C GLY A 113 -18.90 -6.97 -1.56
N GLU A 114 -19.48 -8.01 -2.17
CA GLU A 114 -18.77 -8.94 -3.04
C GLU A 114 -18.47 -8.33 -4.41
N ALA A 115 -17.33 -8.71 -4.97
CA ALA A 115 -16.92 -8.38 -6.32
C ALA A 115 -16.39 -9.64 -7.04
N GLU A 116 -16.04 -9.48 -8.31
CA GLU A 116 -15.44 -10.55 -9.10
C GLU A 116 -14.09 -10.11 -9.65
N ALA A 117 -13.17 -11.05 -9.77
CA ALA A 117 -11.89 -10.88 -10.44
C ALA A 117 -11.65 -12.06 -11.39
N SER A 118 -11.03 -11.80 -12.54
CA SER A 118 -10.62 -12.87 -13.43
C SER A 118 -9.52 -13.73 -12.80
N SER A 119 -9.43 -15.00 -13.21
CA SER A 119 -8.32 -15.86 -12.79
C SER A 119 -6.96 -15.26 -13.14
N GLU A 120 -6.85 -14.60 -14.29
CA GLU A 120 -5.65 -13.90 -14.73
C GLU A 120 -5.25 -12.78 -13.74
N THR A 121 -6.21 -11.98 -13.28
CA THR A 121 -5.99 -10.93 -12.28
C THR A 121 -5.52 -11.53 -10.95
N LEU A 122 -6.20 -12.60 -10.48
CA LEU A 122 -5.85 -13.28 -9.24
C LEU A 122 -4.42 -13.85 -9.30
N ASP A 123 -4.06 -14.52 -10.40
CA ASP A 123 -2.73 -15.10 -10.59
C ASP A 123 -1.65 -14.01 -10.70
N ALA A 124 -1.90 -12.93 -11.44
CA ALA A 124 -0.97 -11.83 -11.58
C ALA A 124 -0.70 -11.13 -10.24
N MET A 125 -1.74 -10.89 -9.45
CA MET A 125 -1.60 -10.28 -8.13
C MET A 125 -0.93 -11.21 -7.12
N ALA A 126 -1.23 -12.52 -7.15
CA ALA A 126 -0.54 -13.50 -6.32
C ALA A 126 0.97 -13.54 -6.61
N GLN A 127 1.37 -13.43 -7.88
CA GLN A 127 2.77 -13.32 -8.25
C GLN A 127 3.42 -12.02 -7.74
N LYS A 128 2.70 -10.88 -7.81
CA LYS A 128 3.19 -9.60 -7.26
C LYS A 128 3.41 -9.69 -5.75
N VAL A 129 2.47 -10.29 -4.99
CA VAL A 129 2.63 -10.51 -3.55
C VAL A 129 3.87 -11.35 -3.25
N GLN A 130 4.04 -12.48 -3.95
CA GLN A 130 5.20 -13.35 -3.76
C GLN A 130 6.53 -12.63 -4.06
N GLN A 131 6.57 -11.85 -5.14
CA GLN A 131 7.76 -11.06 -5.49
C GLN A 131 8.05 -9.99 -4.44
N PHE A 132 7.02 -9.27 -3.97
CA PHE A 132 7.14 -8.26 -2.94
C PHE A 132 7.73 -8.84 -1.65
N VAL A 133 7.17 -9.94 -1.15
CA VAL A 133 7.66 -10.61 0.05
C VAL A 133 9.09 -11.10 -0.14
N ARG A 134 9.41 -11.71 -1.29
CA ARG A 134 10.76 -12.19 -1.60
C ARG A 134 11.78 -11.05 -1.64
N ILE A 135 11.46 -9.94 -2.30
CA ILE A 135 12.36 -8.79 -2.42
C ILE A 135 12.55 -8.15 -1.03
N ASN A 136 11.48 -7.98 -0.26
CA ASN A 136 11.56 -7.44 1.08
C ASN A 136 12.50 -8.29 1.97
N ASN A 137 12.35 -9.61 1.95
CA ASN A 137 13.23 -10.51 2.69
C ASN A 137 14.69 -10.41 2.20
N LEU A 138 14.91 -10.33 0.89
CA LEU A 138 16.26 -10.17 0.34
C LEU A 138 16.91 -8.85 0.80
N ILE A 139 16.17 -7.75 0.81
CA ILE A 139 16.65 -6.45 1.30
C ILE A 139 17.10 -6.56 2.76
N LEU A 140 16.32 -7.25 3.60
CA LEU A 140 16.63 -7.45 5.02
C LEU A 140 17.82 -8.40 5.21
N ASP A 141 17.83 -9.53 4.52
CA ASP A 141 18.85 -10.57 4.67
C ASP A 141 20.23 -10.12 4.19
N THR A 142 20.28 -9.22 3.20
CA THR A 142 21.54 -8.71 2.63
C THR A 142 21.98 -7.37 3.21
N ASP A 143 21.23 -6.77 4.13
CA ASP A 143 21.52 -5.39 4.61
C ASP A 143 21.67 -4.40 3.42
N TYR A 144 20.84 -4.54 2.39
CA TYR A 144 20.99 -3.91 1.06
C TYR A 144 21.35 -2.42 1.12
N TYR A 145 20.76 -1.67 2.03
CA TYR A 145 20.99 -0.23 2.16
C TYR A 145 22.30 0.12 2.91
N LYS A 146 22.88 -0.81 3.64
CA LYS A 146 24.12 -0.57 4.42
C LYS A 146 25.36 -0.54 3.55
N ASP A 147 25.48 -1.47 2.62
CA ASP A 147 26.69 -1.64 1.81
C ASP A 147 26.86 -0.57 0.74
N ASN A 148 25.78 0.11 0.36
CA ASN A 148 25.81 1.19 -0.64
C ASN A 148 26.21 2.57 -0.07
N THR A 149 26.32 2.72 1.25
CA THR A 149 26.74 4.01 1.88
C THR A 149 28.24 4.25 1.83
N ALA A 150 29.05 3.25 1.48
CA ALA A 150 30.51 3.33 1.48
C ALA A 150 31.13 3.78 0.14
N ALA A 151 30.32 4.10 -0.88
CA ALA A 151 30.78 4.41 -2.23
C ALA A 151 30.75 5.90 -2.61
N ASN A 152 30.58 6.82 -1.61
CA ASN A 152 30.69 8.28 -1.84
C ASN A 152 31.74 8.91 -0.94
#